data_1e82333b567a05568d70149594a061b6
#
_entry.id   1e82333b567a05568d70149594a061b6
#
_cell.length_a   1.000
_cell.length_b   1.000
_cell.length_c   1.000
_cell.angle_alpha   90.00
_cell.angle_beta   90.00
_cell.angle_gamma   90.00
#
_symmetry.space_group_name_H-M   'P 1'
#
loop_
_entity.id
_entity.type
_entity.pdbx_description
1 polymer ?
#
loop_
_entity_poly.entity_id
_entity_poly.type
_entity_poly.pdbx_seq_one_letter_code
_entity_poly.pdbx_strand_id
1 'polypeptide(L)'
;PVGNEPIRYFFEIQAGHVVCYYNKLGVTRELQEMYSFGIIPGFHTPDWAKGAVMYQIFVDRFCNGDPSNDVLTGEYSYIGEQVNKVDDWNRFPEQMDVRNFYGGDLQGVIDKMDYLQDLGVQVIYLNPVFVSPSNHKYDIQDYDYIDPHFGKIVSDEGDLLWPGDKDNTRATRYIDRVTNKANLEASNELFIHLVEEAHKRGMKVILDGVFNHCGSFNKWLDRERIYEAGKGYEPGAYVAQDSPYHTFFKFYNEHNWPYNEFYDGWWGHDTLPKLNYEGSEKLMEDIMRIGAKWVSPPFNADGWRLDVAADL
;
A
#
# COMPACT_ATOMS: atom_id res chain seq x y z
N PRO A 1 23.46 -14.02 -27.46
CA PRO A 1 24.25 -13.77 -26.24
C PRO A 1 24.37 -15.05 -25.45
N VAL A 2 25.59 -15.39 -25.06
CA VAL A 2 25.85 -16.56 -24.24
C VAL A 2 26.14 -16.02 -22.84
N GLY A 3 25.14 -16.02 -21.97
CA GLY A 3 25.29 -15.56 -20.58
C GLY A 3 23.98 -15.04 -19.97
N ASN A 4 23.95 -14.86 -18.65
CA ASN A 4 22.80 -14.34 -17.89
C ASN A 4 22.95 -12.84 -17.55
N GLU A 5 24.04 -12.20 -17.98
CA GLU A 5 24.27 -10.79 -17.68
C GLU A 5 23.42 -9.87 -18.56
N PRO A 6 22.86 -8.78 -17.97
CA PRO A 6 22.13 -7.78 -18.74
C PRO A 6 23.00 -7.16 -19.85
N ILE A 7 22.44 -7.04 -21.05
CA ILE A 7 23.10 -6.45 -22.20
C ILE A 7 22.50 -5.06 -22.41
N ARG A 8 23.35 -4.04 -22.48
CA ARG A 8 22.95 -2.69 -22.90
C ARG A 8 23.43 -2.47 -24.34
N TYR A 9 22.59 -1.85 -25.16
CA TYR A 9 22.91 -1.54 -26.57
C TYR A 9 22.21 -0.28 -27.04
N PHE A 10 22.76 0.29 -28.09
CA PHE A 10 22.20 1.39 -28.86
C PHE A 10 22.53 1.16 -30.33
N PHE A 11 21.92 1.92 -31.20
CA PHE A 11 22.26 1.89 -32.61
C PHE A 11 23.03 3.15 -32.99
N GLU A 12 24.19 2.99 -33.67
CA GLU A 12 24.89 4.07 -34.32
C GLU A 12 24.43 4.13 -35.78
N ILE A 13 23.99 5.30 -36.21
CA ILE A 13 23.48 5.55 -37.55
C ILE A 13 24.42 6.53 -38.21
N GLN A 14 25.10 6.10 -39.28
CA GLN A 14 25.99 6.93 -40.06
C GLN A 14 25.37 7.26 -41.45
N ALA A 15 25.23 8.55 -41.74
CA ALA A 15 24.75 9.05 -43.03
C ALA A 15 25.73 10.08 -43.58
N GLY A 16 26.60 9.66 -44.50
CA GLY A 16 27.70 10.49 -44.98
C GLY A 16 28.68 10.86 -43.86
N HIS A 17 28.79 12.14 -43.55
CA HIS A 17 29.64 12.63 -42.45
C HIS A 17 28.88 12.84 -41.14
N VAL A 18 27.58 12.54 -41.12
CA VAL A 18 26.76 12.70 -39.90
C VAL A 18 26.64 11.36 -39.20
N VAL A 19 26.95 11.37 -37.91
CA VAL A 19 26.73 10.25 -36.99
C VAL A 19 25.64 10.63 -36.02
N CYS A 20 24.67 9.75 -35.83
CA CYS A 20 23.60 9.87 -34.81
C CYS A 20 23.47 8.56 -34.05
N TYR A 21 22.91 8.66 -32.86
CA TYR A 21 22.67 7.51 -31.96
C TYR A 21 21.18 7.33 -31.73
N TYR A 22 20.69 6.10 -31.84
CA TYR A 22 19.31 5.76 -31.53
C TYR A 22 19.27 4.89 -30.29
N ASN A 23 18.56 5.39 -29.29
CA ASN A 23 18.32 4.75 -28.00
C ASN A 23 16.89 5.06 -27.49
N LYS A 24 16.59 4.90 -26.20
CA LYS A 24 15.25 5.17 -25.62
C LYS A 24 14.78 6.63 -25.77
N LEU A 25 15.68 7.58 -25.96
CA LEU A 25 15.35 8.98 -26.24
C LEU A 25 14.98 9.23 -27.71
N GLY A 26 15.13 8.22 -28.59
CA GLY A 26 15.04 8.40 -30.03
C GLY A 26 16.41 8.71 -30.67
N VAL A 27 16.43 9.49 -31.73
CA VAL A 27 17.65 9.82 -32.48
C VAL A 27 18.28 11.09 -31.93
N THR A 28 19.53 11.00 -31.46
CA THR A 28 20.30 12.10 -30.90
C THR A 28 21.67 12.21 -31.57
N ARG A 29 22.30 13.39 -31.55
CA ARG A 29 23.67 13.58 -32.08
C ARG A 29 24.76 13.15 -31.11
N GLU A 30 24.41 13.12 -29.77
CA GLU A 30 25.33 12.74 -28.73
C GLU A 30 24.80 11.45 -28.06
N LEU A 31 25.69 10.51 -27.79
CA LEU A 31 25.34 9.29 -27.10
C LEU A 31 25.12 9.57 -25.62
N GLN A 32 23.92 9.22 -25.15
CA GLN A 32 23.58 9.21 -23.73
C GLN A 32 23.37 7.77 -23.28
N GLU A 33 24.41 7.15 -22.75
CA GLU A 33 24.46 5.71 -22.43
C GLU A 33 23.41 5.27 -21.43
N MET A 34 23.01 6.15 -20.50
CA MET A 34 21.97 5.87 -19.50
C MET A 34 20.62 5.52 -20.15
N TYR A 35 20.39 5.97 -21.38
CA TYR A 35 19.17 5.66 -22.14
C TYR A 35 19.34 4.50 -23.13
N SER A 36 20.41 3.73 -23.03
CA SER A 36 20.60 2.53 -23.86
C SER A 36 19.41 1.56 -23.72
N PHE A 37 19.11 0.85 -24.80
CA PHE A 37 18.21 -0.30 -24.73
C PHE A 37 18.82 -1.39 -23.85
N GLY A 38 17.99 -2.23 -23.25
CA GLY A 38 18.43 -3.33 -22.39
C GLY A 38 17.79 -4.65 -22.82
N ILE A 39 18.57 -5.72 -22.76
CA ILE A 39 18.08 -7.10 -22.84
C ILE A 39 18.53 -7.78 -21.57
N ILE A 40 17.59 -8.36 -20.85
CA ILE A 40 17.86 -9.22 -19.69
C ILE A 40 17.63 -10.65 -20.15
N PRO A 41 18.70 -11.46 -20.35
CA PRO A 41 18.55 -12.85 -20.79
C PRO A 41 17.71 -13.64 -19.77
N GLY A 42 16.77 -14.45 -20.29
CA GLY A 42 15.89 -15.26 -19.44
C GLY A 42 14.73 -14.50 -18.78
N PHE A 43 14.63 -13.16 -18.94
CA PHE A 43 13.45 -12.43 -18.50
C PHE A 43 12.27 -12.69 -19.42
N HIS A 44 11.16 -13.13 -18.84
CA HIS A 44 9.90 -13.36 -19.52
C HIS A 44 8.78 -12.63 -18.82
N THR A 45 8.07 -11.77 -19.54
CA THR A 45 6.78 -11.27 -19.07
C THR A 45 5.79 -12.44 -19.04
N PRO A 46 5.05 -12.66 -17.96
CA PRO A 46 4.03 -13.70 -17.89
C PRO A 46 3.04 -13.57 -19.06
N ASP A 47 2.67 -14.69 -19.67
CA ASP A 47 1.82 -14.67 -20.87
C ASP A 47 0.44 -14.05 -20.60
N TRP A 48 -0.10 -14.24 -19.40
CA TRP A 48 -1.37 -13.65 -19.00
C TRP A 48 -1.32 -12.10 -18.94
N ALA A 49 -0.14 -11.49 -18.73
CA ALA A 49 0.01 -10.04 -18.65
C ALA A 49 0.11 -9.37 -20.02
N LYS A 50 0.45 -10.14 -21.06
CA LYS A 50 0.65 -9.60 -22.42
C LYS A 50 -0.69 -9.24 -23.07
N GLY A 51 -0.98 -7.94 -23.16
CA GLY A 51 -2.23 -7.45 -23.75
C GLY A 51 -3.47 -7.61 -22.90
N ALA A 52 -3.30 -7.93 -21.62
CA ALA A 52 -4.42 -8.07 -20.68
C ALA A 52 -5.14 -6.74 -20.43
N VAL A 53 -6.46 -6.79 -20.36
CA VAL A 53 -7.29 -5.67 -19.90
C VAL A 53 -7.25 -5.62 -18.39
N MET A 54 -6.61 -4.58 -17.86
CA MET A 54 -6.47 -4.36 -16.42
C MET A 54 -7.43 -3.27 -15.96
N TYR A 55 -8.15 -3.51 -14.86
CA TYR A 55 -9.06 -2.56 -14.24
C TYR A 55 -8.57 -2.20 -12.83
N GLN A 56 -8.23 -0.92 -12.63
CA GLN A 56 -7.81 -0.40 -11.33
C GLN A 56 -9.03 -0.09 -10.47
N ILE A 57 -9.04 -0.56 -9.23
CA ILE A 57 -10.12 -0.34 -8.28
C ILE A 57 -9.62 0.47 -7.08
N PHE A 58 -10.19 1.66 -6.89
CA PHE A 58 -10.13 2.41 -5.64
C PHE A 58 -11.25 1.85 -4.74
N VAL A 59 -10.89 0.95 -3.82
CA VAL A 59 -11.86 0.09 -3.11
C VAL A 59 -12.92 0.88 -2.35
N ASP A 60 -12.53 1.90 -1.57
CA ASP A 60 -13.46 2.74 -0.80
C ASP A 60 -14.58 3.37 -1.66
N ARG A 61 -14.34 3.56 -2.96
CA ARG A 61 -15.24 4.24 -3.89
C ARG A 61 -15.78 3.34 -4.99
N PHE A 62 -15.74 2.02 -4.82
CA PHE A 62 -16.17 1.08 -5.85
C PHE A 62 -17.55 0.47 -5.57
N CYS A 63 -17.70 -0.24 -4.48
CA CYS A 63 -18.97 -0.85 -4.07
C CYS A 63 -18.91 -1.20 -2.58
N ASN A 64 -19.95 -0.81 -1.83
CA ASN A 64 -20.13 -1.23 -0.44
C ASN A 64 -20.90 -2.56 -0.42
N GLY A 65 -20.26 -3.64 -0.02
CA GLY A 65 -20.84 -4.98 0.09
C GLY A 65 -21.20 -5.36 1.53
N ASP A 66 -20.54 -4.76 2.51
CA ASP A 66 -20.78 -5.02 3.93
C ASP A 66 -20.76 -3.72 4.76
N PRO A 67 -21.91 -3.03 4.90
CA PRO A 67 -21.95 -1.78 5.66
C PRO A 67 -21.56 -1.88 7.15
N SER A 68 -21.40 -3.10 7.68
CA SER A 68 -20.98 -3.30 9.07
C SER A 68 -19.49 -3.00 9.30
N ASN A 69 -18.69 -2.95 8.23
CA ASN A 69 -17.28 -2.62 8.30
C ASN A 69 -16.96 -1.14 8.00
N ASP A 70 -17.97 -0.33 7.68
CA ASP A 70 -17.78 1.09 7.36
C ASP A 70 -17.01 1.85 8.44
N VAL A 71 -16.11 2.75 8.03
CA VAL A 71 -15.54 3.75 8.92
C VAL A 71 -16.64 4.66 9.46
N LEU A 72 -16.68 4.85 10.76
CA LEU A 72 -17.69 5.67 11.42
C LEU A 72 -17.22 7.13 11.56
N THR A 73 -18.16 8.07 11.47
CA THR A 73 -17.85 9.49 11.75
C THR A 73 -17.33 9.64 13.18
N GLY A 74 -16.13 10.23 13.34
CA GLY A 74 -15.49 10.38 14.64
C GLY A 74 -14.80 9.12 15.17
N GLU A 75 -14.58 8.12 14.34
CA GLU A 75 -13.93 6.87 14.78
C GLU A 75 -12.48 7.10 15.22
N TYR A 76 -11.75 7.93 14.50
CA TYR A 76 -10.39 8.39 14.83
C TYR A 76 -10.12 9.76 14.21
N SER A 77 -8.93 10.31 14.48
CA SER A 77 -8.46 11.56 13.89
C SER A 77 -7.33 11.28 12.89
N TYR A 78 -7.40 11.88 11.70
CA TYR A 78 -6.36 11.80 10.69
C TYR A 78 -6.08 13.18 10.09
N ILE A 79 -4.80 13.55 9.99
CA ILE A 79 -4.36 14.90 9.54
C ILE A 79 -5.13 16.01 10.28
N GLY A 80 -5.13 15.91 11.61
CA GLY A 80 -5.64 16.95 12.50
C GLY A 80 -7.15 17.13 12.57
N GLU A 81 -7.96 16.28 11.94
CA GLU A 81 -9.42 16.28 12.02
C GLU A 81 -9.98 14.87 12.09
N GLN A 82 -11.20 14.73 12.61
CA GLN A 82 -11.87 13.44 12.68
C GLN A 82 -12.29 12.95 11.29
N VAL A 83 -12.25 11.63 11.11
CA VAL A 83 -12.76 10.98 9.90
C VAL A 83 -14.28 11.03 9.83
N ASN A 84 -14.83 10.92 8.60
CA ASN A 84 -16.26 10.97 8.36
C ASN A 84 -16.71 9.85 7.44
N LYS A 85 -17.84 9.24 7.76
CA LYS A 85 -18.60 8.43 6.83
C LYS A 85 -19.35 9.34 5.86
N VAL A 86 -19.33 9.02 4.58
CA VAL A 86 -20.12 9.69 3.54
C VAL A 86 -21.45 8.95 3.39
N ASP A 87 -22.56 9.60 3.73
CA ASP A 87 -23.89 8.99 3.66
C ASP A 87 -24.46 8.99 2.23
N ASP A 88 -24.12 10.02 1.42
CA ASP A 88 -24.54 10.10 0.02
C ASP A 88 -23.45 9.57 -0.90
N TRP A 89 -23.63 8.36 -1.39
CA TRP A 89 -22.71 7.71 -2.34
C TRP A 89 -22.48 8.53 -3.62
N ASN A 90 -23.41 9.38 -4.02
CA ASN A 90 -23.31 10.22 -5.21
C ASN A 90 -22.61 11.55 -4.95
N ARG A 91 -22.21 11.84 -3.73
CA ARG A 91 -21.43 13.04 -3.40
C ARG A 91 -20.10 13.01 -4.17
N PHE A 92 -19.75 14.11 -4.82
CA PHE A 92 -18.43 14.24 -5.45
C PHE A 92 -17.34 14.38 -4.38
N PRO A 93 -16.20 13.69 -4.57
CA PRO A 93 -15.01 13.88 -3.71
C PRO A 93 -14.53 15.33 -3.76
N GLU A 94 -14.09 15.83 -2.61
CA GLU A 94 -13.52 17.17 -2.46
C GLU A 94 -11.99 17.14 -2.69
N GLN A 95 -11.39 18.32 -2.79
CA GLN A 95 -9.92 18.42 -2.79
C GLN A 95 -9.38 17.95 -1.43
N MET A 96 -8.31 17.12 -1.43
CA MET A 96 -7.75 16.52 -0.20
C MET A 96 -8.76 15.70 0.61
N ASP A 97 -9.64 14.99 -0.06
CA ASP A 97 -10.73 14.19 0.52
C ASP A 97 -10.24 12.83 1.04
N VAL A 98 -9.21 12.87 1.91
CA VAL A 98 -8.52 11.66 2.42
C VAL A 98 -9.15 11.06 3.68
N ARG A 99 -10.05 11.81 4.32
CA ARG A 99 -10.72 11.45 5.59
C ARG A 99 -12.20 11.12 5.44
N ASN A 100 -12.76 11.23 4.25
CA ASN A 100 -14.16 10.96 3.97
C ASN A 100 -14.27 9.59 3.31
N PHE A 101 -14.98 8.69 3.94
CA PHE A 101 -15.09 7.30 3.54
C PHE A 101 -16.46 7.00 2.95
N TYR A 102 -16.47 6.40 1.77
CA TYR A 102 -17.69 6.00 1.05
C TYR A 102 -18.13 4.58 1.44
N GLY A 103 -17.25 3.79 2.05
CA GLY A 103 -17.55 2.46 2.56
C GLY A 103 -17.47 1.35 1.53
N GLY A 104 -16.83 1.57 0.38
CA GLY A 104 -16.50 0.47 -0.53
C GLY A 104 -15.51 -0.50 0.13
N ASP A 105 -15.68 -1.80 -0.16
CA ASP A 105 -14.96 -2.89 0.51
C ASP A 105 -14.67 -4.08 -0.42
N LEU A 106 -13.96 -5.09 0.09
CA LEU A 106 -13.61 -6.29 -0.68
C LEU A 106 -14.83 -7.17 -0.98
N GLN A 107 -15.87 -7.16 -0.11
CA GLN A 107 -17.11 -7.87 -0.40
C GLN A 107 -17.80 -7.23 -1.61
N GLY A 108 -17.82 -5.90 -1.69
CA GLY A 108 -18.36 -5.18 -2.84
C GLY A 108 -17.57 -5.45 -4.13
N VAL A 109 -16.26 -5.66 -4.05
CA VAL A 109 -15.47 -6.12 -5.21
C VAL A 109 -15.89 -7.52 -5.63
N ILE A 110 -16.08 -8.45 -4.67
CA ILE A 110 -16.58 -9.80 -4.94
C ILE A 110 -17.95 -9.76 -5.60
N ASP A 111 -18.87 -8.97 -5.08
CA ASP A 111 -20.24 -8.83 -5.60
C ASP A 111 -20.30 -8.27 -7.02
N LYS A 112 -19.25 -7.56 -7.44
CA LYS A 112 -19.09 -6.98 -8.79
C LYS A 112 -18.23 -7.79 -9.74
N MET A 113 -17.76 -8.99 -9.37
CA MET A 113 -16.86 -9.77 -10.22
C MET A 113 -17.51 -10.21 -11.53
N ASP A 114 -18.80 -10.57 -11.52
CA ASP A 114 -19.50 -10.94 -12.76
C ASP A 114 -19.62 -9.71 -13.70
N TYR A 115 -19.89 -8.52 -13.16
CA TYR A 115 -19.86 -7.28 -13.93
C TYR A 115 -18.47 -7.00 -14.54
N LEU A 116 -17.40 -7.20 -13.77
CA LEU A 116 -16.03 -7.03 -14.26
C LEU A 116 -15.69 -8.05 -15.36
N GLN A 117 -16.11 -9.29 -15.21
CA GLN A 117 -15.94 -10.34 -16.22
C GLN A 117 -16.69 -10.01 -17.51
N ASP A 118 -17.96 -9.58 -17.42
CA ASP A 118 -18.78 -9.18 -18.57
C ASP A 118 -18.20 -7.95 -19.28
N LEU A 119 -17.53 -7.06 -18.55
CA LEU A 119 -16.79 -5.91 -19.10
C LEU A 119 -15.52 -6.34 -19.85
N GLY A 120 -15.08 -7.60 -19.70
CA GLY A 120 -13.87 -8.13 -20.32
C GLY A 120 -12.59 -7.90 -19.52
N VAL A 121 -12.70 -7.60 -18.23
CA VAL A 121 -11.55 -7.45 -17.33
C VAL A 121 -10.84 -8.78 -17.14
N GLN A 122 -9.55 -8.79 -17.32
CA GLN A 122 -8.69 -9.97 -17.16
C GLN A 122 -7.80 -9.85 -15.91
N VAL A 123 -7.54 -8.64 -15.46
CA VAL A 123 -6.72 -8.36 -14.28
C VAL A 123 -7.38 -7.30 -13.43
N ILE A 124 -7.63 -7.61 -12.17
CA ILE A 124 -8.05 -6.65 -11.14
C ILE A 124 -6.78 -6.11 -10.48
N TYR A 125 -6.56 -4.80 -10.57
CA TYR A 125 -5.54 -4.11 -9.81
C TYR A 125 -6.20 -3.34 -8.68
N LEU A 126 -5.97 -3.76 -7.44
CA LEU A 126 -6.47 -3.08 -6.26
C LEU A 126 -5.50 -1.97 -5.83
N ASN A 127 -6.00 -0.74 -5.63
CA ASN A 127 -5.28 0.24 -4.81
C ASN A 127 -4.95 -0.40 -3.45
N PRO A 128 -4.03 0.18 -2.65
CA PRO A 128 -3.63 -0.45 -1.40
C PRO A 128 -4.83 -0.89 -0.55
N VAL A 129 -4.76 -2.09 0.02
CA VAL A 129 -5.85 -2.71 0.81
C VAL A 129 -5.45 -3.05 2.23
N PHE A 130 -4.19 -2.79 2.58
CA PHE A 130 -3.65 -3.06 3.92
C PHE A 130 -4.17 -2.05 4.95
N VAL A 131 -4.10 -2.41 6.24
CA VAL A 131 -4.51 -1.50 7.32
C VAL A 131 -3.88 -0.12 7.13
N SER A 132 -4.71 0.91 7.04
CA SER A 132 -4.28 2.31 6.79
C SER A 132 -5.35 3.31 7.20
N PRO A 133 -4.96 4.48 7.74
CA PRO A 133 -5.92 5.46 8.26
C PRO A 133 -6.61 6.31 7.19
N SER A 134 -6.09 6.39 5.96
CA SER A 134 -6.74 7.14 4.88
C SER A 134 -7.69 6.27 4.04
N ASN A 135 -8.56 6.91 3.27
CA ASN A 135 -9.42 6.21 2.32
C ASN A 135 -8.65 5.65 1.11
N HIS A 136 -7.53 6.25 0.74
CA HIS A 136 -6.67 5.80 -0.38
C HIS A 136 -5.65 4.72 0.02
N LYS A 137 -5.35 4.59 1.30
CA LYS A 137 -4.48 3.58 1.93
C LYS A 137 -3.02 3.50 1.44
N TYR A 138 -2.49 4.59 0.85
CA TYR A 138 -1.05 4.69 0.55
C TYR A 138 -0.18 5.01 1.79
N ASP A 139 -0.77 5.16 2.95
CA ASP A 139 -0.17 5.39 4.26
C ASP A 139 -0.30 4.15 5.16
N ILE A 140 0.31 3.06 4.72
CA ILE A 140 0.12 1.73 5.32
C ILE A 140 0.53 1.72 6.79
N GLN A 141 -0.38 1.21 7.62
CA GLN A 141 -0.23 1.05 9.06
C GLN A 141 0.28 -0.37 9.43
N ASP A 142 -0.22 -1.40 8.75
CA ASP A 142 0.23 -2.77 8.93
C ASP A 142 0.21 -3.52 7.59
N TYR A 143 1.38 -3.95 7.11
CA TYR A 143 1.54 -4.68 5.86
C TYR A 143 1.15 -6.17 5.95
N ASP A 144 0.95 -6.68 7.15
CA ASP A 144 0.66 -8.10 7.36
C ASP A 144 -0.83 -8.43 7.28
N TYR A 145 -1.71 -7.41 7.26
CA TYR A 145 -3.15 -7.61 7.30
C TYR A 145 -3.91 -6.67 6.37
N ILE A 146 -4.97 -7.22 5.81
CA ILE A 146 -6.01 -6.45 5.12
C ILE A 146 -6.72 -5.56 6.15
N ASP A 147 -7.02 -4.32 5.76
CA ASP A 147 -7.76 -3.39 6.60
C ASP A 147 -9.15 -3.95 6.93
N PRO A 148 -9.52 -4.06 8.22
CA PRO A 148 -10.84 -4.56 8.61
C PRO A 148 -12.01 -3.73 8.05
N HIS A 149 -11.80 -2.43 7.75
CA HIS A 149 -12.81 -1.60 7.08
C HIS A 149 -12.98 -1.94 5.60
N PHE A 150 -12.05 -2.69 5.01
CA PHE A 150 -12.22 -3.30 3.69
C PHE A 150 -12.53 -4.80 3.79
N GLY A 151 -12.28 -5.37 4.94
CA GLY A 151 -12.40 -6.80 5.23
C GLY A 151 -13.60 -7.15 6.09
N LYS A 152 -13.34 -7.73 7.25
CA LYS A 152 -14.36 -8.20 8.22
C LYS A 152 -14.06 -7.66 9.60
N ILE A 153 -15.09 -7.06 10.23
CA ILE A 153 -15.07 -6.69 11.64
C ILE A 153 -15.92 -7.73 12.40
N VAL A 154 -15.28 -8.53 13.23
CA VAL A 154 -15.91 -9.57 14.06
C VAL A 154 -15.89 -9.20 15.55
N SER A 155 -15.02 -8.27 15.95
CA SER A 155 -15.00 -7.59 17.23
C SER A 155 -15.10 -6.09 16.97
N ASP A 156 -16.06 -5.41 17.61
CA ASP A 156 -16.34 -3.98 17.40
C ASP A 156 -16.60 -3.32 18.76
N GLU A 157 -15.61 -3.40 19.63
CA GLU A 157 -15.68 -2.88 20.98
C GLU A 157 -15.05 -1.49 21.09
N GLY A 158 -15.38 -0.77 22.17
CA GLY A 158 -14.83 0.55 22.48
C GLY A 158 -15.67 1.71 21.96
N ASP A 159 -15.12 2.91 22.10
CA ASP A 159 -15.82 4.18 21.92
C ASP A 159 -15.23 4.96 20.74
N LEU A 160 -16.08 5.78 20.13
CA LEU A 160 -15.68 6.81 19.17
C LEU A 160 -15.03 7.98 19.91
N LEU A 161 -14.24 8.78 19.20
CA LEU A 161 -13.72 10.03 19.77
C LEU A 161 -14.87 11.01 20.11
N TRP A 162 -14.71 11.75 21.19
CA TRP A 162 -15.58 12.90 21.46
C TRP A 162 -15.43 13.94 20.34
N PRO A 163 -16.50 14.69 20.01
CA PRO A 163 -16.42 15.73 19.00
C PRO A 163 -15.27 16.70 19.25
N GLY A 164 -14.37 16.82 18.26
CA GLY A 164 -13.18 17.68 18.33
C GLY A 164 -11.97 17.08 19.06
N ASP A 165 -12.07 15.90 19.66
CA ASP A 165 -10.91 15.17 20.20
C ASP A 165 -10.05 14.65 19.04
N LYS A 166 -8.73 14.77 19.20
CA LYS A 166 -7.73 14.37 18.17
C LYS A 166 -6.72 13.35 18.70
N ASP A 167 -6.88 12.94 19.95
CA ASP A 167 -5.98 11.98 20.61
C ASP A 167 -6.42 10.55 20.27
N ASN A 168 -5.74 9.93 19.32
CA ASN A 168 -6.05 8.58 18.85
C ASN A 168 -5.84 7.49 19.92
N THR A 169 -5.15 7.76 21.03
CA THR A 169 -5.08 6.83 22.17
C THR A 169 -6.45 6.61 22.83
N ARG A 170 -7.42 7.49 22.57
CA ARG A 170 -8.81 7.41 23.04
C ARG A 170 -9.76 6.84 22.00
N ALA A 171 -9.31 6.65 20.77
CA ALA A 171 -10.08 6.04 19.68
C ALA A 171 -10.19 4.52 19.89
N THR A 172 -10.75 4.09 21.01
CA THR A 172 -10.65 2.69 21.45
C THR A 172 -11.37 1.72 20.53
N ARG A 173 -12.42 2.16 19.84
CA ARG A 173 -13.09 1.37 18.82
C ARG A 173 -12.20 1.18 17.59
N TYR A 174 -11.57 2.24 17.09
CA TYR A 174 -10.61 2.13 16.00
C TYR A 174 -9.46 1.20 16.37
N ILE A 175 -8.91 1.35 17.58
CA ILE A 175 -7.84 0.47 18.08
C ILE A 175 -8.29 -0.99 18.07
N ASP A 176 -9.48 -1.31 18.60
CA ASP A 176 -10.01 -2.68 18.56
C ASP A 176 -10.15 -3.17 17.11
N ARG A 177 -10.77 -2.38 16.25
CA ARG A 177 -10.98 -2.76 14.84
C ARG A 177 -9.68 -3.12 14.13
N VAL A 178 -8.60 -2.31 14.27
CA VAL A 178 -7.36 -2.43 13.47
C VAL A 178 -6.23 -3.19 14.16
N THR A 179 -6.37 -3.56 15.44
CA THR A 179 -5.35 -4.31 16.19
C THR A 179 -5.83 -5.65 16.72
N ASN A 180 -7.14 -5.90 16.76
CA ASN A 180 -7.69 -7.17 17.19
C ASN A 180 -7.42 -8.26 16.16
N LYS A 181 -6.71 -9.31 16.58
CA LYS A 181 -6.29 -10.39 15.68
C LYS A 181 -7.47 -11.09 15.00
N ALA A 182 -8.61 -11.21 15.66
CA ALA A 182 -9.79 -11.83 15.05
C ALA A 182 -10.29 -11.02 13.83
N ASN A 183 -10.30 -9.68 13.91
CA ASN A 183 -10.64 -8.81 12.79
C ASN A 183 -9.61 -8.93 11.66
N LEU A 184 -8.35 -8.89 12.02
CA LEU A 184 -7.23 -8.94 11.08
C LEU A 184 -7.19 -10.27 10.31
N GLU A 185 -7.37 -11.39 11.01
CA GLU A 185 -7.40 -12.73 10.43
C GLU A 185 -8.64 -12.94 9.55
N ALA A 186 -9.83 -12.52 10.02
CA ALA A 186 -11.06 -12.60 9.23
C ALA A 186 -10.98 -11.75 7.94
N SER A 187 -10.31 -10.60 8.00
CA SER A 187 -10.07 -9.76 6.84
C SER A 187 -9.11 -10.40 5.83
N ASN A 188 -8.06 -11.06 6.31
CA ASN A 188 -7.16 -11.84 5.46
C ASN A 188 -7.89 -13.02 4.80
N GLU A 189 -8.79 -13.71 5.50
CA GLU A 189 -9.62 -14.78 4.95
C GLU A 189 -10.55 -14.28 3.83
N LEU A 190 -11.15 -13.11 4.00
CA LEU A 190 -11.96 -12.49 2.95
C LEU A 190 -11.14 -12.17 1.70
N PHE A 191 -9.91 -11.69 1.86
CA PHE A 191 -9.02 -11.45 0.72
C PHE A 191 -8.64 -12.75 -0.01
N ILE A 192 -8.36 -13.83 0.72
CA ILE A 192 -8.13 -15.15 0.13
C ILE A 192 -9.35 -15.55 -0.72
N HIS A 193 -10.55 -15.39 -0.17
CA HIS A 193 -11.79 -15.67 -0.88
C HIS A 193 -11.96 -14.81 -2.14
N LEU A 194 -11.62 -13.52 -2.08
CA LEU A 194 -11.62 -12.62 -3.24
C LEU A 194 -10.72 -13.13 -4.36
N VAL A 195 -9.50 -13.54 -4.04
CA VAL A 195 -8.54 -14.08 -5.02
C VAL A 195 -9.07 -15.37 -5.63
N GLU A 196 -9.64 -16.26 -4.82
CA GLU A 196 -10.26 -17.50 -5.31
C GLU A 196 -11.43 -17.23 -6.27
N GLU A 197 -12.30 -16.26 -5.94
CA GLU A 197 -13.43 -15.89 -6.80
C GLU A 197 -12.99 -15.25 -8.12
N ALA A 198 -11.92 -14.45 -8.09
CA ALA A 198 -11.30 -13.90 -9.30
C ALA A 198 -10.71 -15.02 -10.17
N HIS A 199 -9.95 -15.94 -9.57
CA HIS A 199 -9.34 -17.07 -10.28
C HIS A 199 -10.37 -18.02 -10.89
N LYS A 200 -11.50 -18.30 -10.23
CA LYS A 200 -12.62 -19.08 -10.78
C LYS A 200 -13.18 -18.50 -12.08
N ARG A 201 -13.09 -17.17 -12.22
CA ARG A 201 -13.53 -16.42 -13.42
C ARG A 201 -12.41 -16.18 -14.43
N GLY A 202 -11.21 -16.73 -14.18
CA GLY A 202 -10.04 -16.54 -15.03
C GLY A 202 -9.40 -15.18 -14.91
N MET A 203 -9.79 -14.36 -13.93
CA MET A 203 -9.18 -13.05 -13.65
C MET A 203 -7.97 -13.18 -12.73
N LYS A 204 -7.00 -12.31 -12.89
CA LYS A 204 -5.81 -12.17 -12.05
C LYS A 204 -5.98 -11.01 -11.05
N VAL A 205 -5.28 -11.07 -9.92
CA VAL A 205 -5.31 -10.03 -8.88
C VAL A 205 -3.92 -9.48 -8.65
N ILE A 206 -3.76 -8.17 -8.80
CA ILE A 206 -2.53 -7.44 -8.50
C ILE A 206 -2.76 -6.53 -7.29
N LEU A 207 -1.83 -6.57 -6.35
CA LEU A 207 -1.78 -5.69 -5.18
C LEU A 207 -0.90 -4.47 -5.43
N ASP A 208 -1.17 -3.38 -4.73
CA ASP A 208 -0.33 -2.20 -4.70
C ASP A 208 0.70 -2.30 -3.57
N GLY A 209 1.97 -2.32 -3.93
CA GLY A 209 3.12 -2.40 -3.02
C GLY A 209 3.68 -1.02 -2.72
N VAL A 210 3.26 -0.43 -1.62
CA VAL A 210 3.76 0.86 -1.13
C VAL A 210 4.96 0.61 -0.23
N PHE A 211 6.13 0.42 -0.82
CA PHE A 211 7.34 0.02 -0.10
C PHE A 211 8.37 1.15 0.06
N ASN A 212 8.19 2.31 -0.56
CA ASN A 212 9.07 3.47 -0.37
C ASN A 212 8.86 4.15 0.99
N HIS A 213 7.63 4.17 1.46
CA HIS A 213 7.22 4.80 2.72
C HIS A 213 6.09 4.00 3.37
N CYS A 214 5.82 4.27 4.63
CA CYS A 214 4.62 3.79 5.32
C CYS A 214 3.77 4.97 5.82
N GLY A 215 2.72 4.70 6.59
CA GLY A 215 1.97 5.74 7.27
C GLY A 215 2.57 6.10 8.63
N SER A 216 2.27 7.29 9.15
CA SER A 216 2.65 7.68 10.51
C SER A 216 1.97 6.85 11.60
N PHE A 217 0.86 6.19 11.27
CA PHE A 217 0.16 5.22 12.12
C PHE A 217 0.82 3.82 12.12
N ASN A 218 1.81 3.59 11.25
CA ASN A 218 2.42 2.27 11.09
C ASN A 218 2.98 1.75 12.41
N LYS A 219 2.73 0.47 12.71
CA LYS A 219 3.17 -0.19 13.95
C LYS A 219 4.68 -0.12 14.22
N TRP A 220 5.49 0.03 13.17
CA TRP A 220 6.94 0.17 13.31
C TRP A 220 7.34 1.55 13.83
N LEU A 221 6.55 2.61 13.53
CA LEU A 221 6.76 3.96 14.04
C LEU A 221 5.89 4.24 15.26
N ASP A 222 4.60 3.95 15.15
CA ASP A 222 3.55 4.14 16.15
C ASP A 222 3.48 5.58 16.69
N ARG A 223 3.49 6.58 15.77
CA ARG A 223 3.37 7.99 16.16
C ARG A 223 2.08 8.29 16.91
N GLU A 224 1.00 7.62 16.54
CA GLU A 224 -0.31 7.82 17.14
C GLU A 224 -0.51 7.00 18.43
N ARG A 225 0.45 6.17 18.81
CA ARG A 225 0.45 5.35 20.05
C ARG A 225 -0.76 4.43 20.18
N ILE A 226 -1.22 3.90 19.06
CA ILE A 226 -2.33 2.95 19.01
C ILE A 226 -1.88 1.54 19.36
N TYR A 227 -0.63 1.22 19.10
CA TYR A 227 -0.04 -0.09 19.42
C TYR A 227 0.53 -0.15 20.83
N GLU A 228 0.78 0.99 21.48
CA GLU A 228 1.17 1.04 22.89
C GLU A 228 0.09 0.44 23.82
N ALA A 229 -1.19 0.60 23.47
CA ALA A 229 -2.31 0.02 24.20
C ALA A 229 -2.58 -1.45 23.82
N GLY A 230 -1.97 -1.94 22.73
CA GLY A 230 -2.20 -3.27 22.17
C GLY A 230 -1.28 -4.32 22.78
N LYS A 231 -1.83 -5.35 23.37
CA LYS A 231 -1.04 -6.48 23.90
C LYS A 231 -0.44 -7.28 22.75
N GLY A 232 0.89 -7.50 22.78
CA GLY A 232 1.62 -8.35 21.85
C GLY A 232 2.26 -7.61 20.67
N TYR A 233 2.31 -6.28 20.70
CA TYR A 233 3.10 -5.46 19.80
C TYR A 233 4.39 -4.97 20.46
N GLU A 234 5.46 -4.89 19.69
CA GLU A 234 6.70 -4.25 20.10
C GLU A 234 6.55 -2.72 20.07
N PRO A 235 7.25 -1.97 20.91
CA PRO A 235 7.16 -0.51 20.91
C PRO A 235 7.66 0.07 19.57
N GLY A 236 6.91 1.01 19.01
CA GLY A 236 7.29 1.69 17.78
C GLY A 236 8.51 2.61 17.95
N ALA A 237 9.17 2.91 16.83
CA ALA A 237 10.40 3.72 16.84
C ALA A 237 10.17 5.19 17.22
N TYR A 238 8.94 5.68 17.18
CA TYR A 238 8.59 7.04 17.62
C TYR A 238 8.60 7.17 19.15
N VAL A 239 8.19 6.12 19.84
CA VAL A 239 7.96 6.13 21.29
C VAL A 239 9.13 5.56 22.10
N ALA A 240 10.02 4.78 21.47
CA ALA A 240 11.13 4.12 22.14
C ALA A 240 12.41 4.10 21.30
N GLN A 241 13.49 4.63 21.86
CA GLN A 241 14.80 4.63 21.20
C GLN A 241 15.37 3.22 21.01
N ASP A 242 15.06 2.31 21.92
CA ASP A 242 15.44 0.91 21.88
C ASP A 242 14.45 0.01 21.13
N SER A 243 13.51 0.62 20.40
CA SER A 243 12.59 -0.10 19.53
C SER A 243 13.34 -1.01 18.55
N PRO A 244 12.86 -2.26 18.33
CA PRO A 244 13.44 -3.14 17.31
C PRO A 244 13.27 -2.60 15.88
N TYR A 245 12.46 -1.56 15.71
CA TYR A 245 12.19 -0.87 14.45
C TYR A 245 12.93 0.46 14.29
N HIS A 246 13.81 0.82 15.25
CA HIS A 246 14.50 2.11 15.23
C HIS A 246 15.25 2.37 13.92
N THR A 247 15.95 1.38 13.38
CA THR A 247 16.70 1.49 12.12
C THR A 247 15.85 1.54 10.86
N PHE A 248 14.52 1.27 10.98
CA PHE A 248 13.59 1.32 9.85
C PHE A 248 13.34 2.74 9.35
N PHE A 249 13.67 3.71 10.19
CA PHE A 249 13.51 5.14 9.93
C PHE A 249 14.82 5.88 10.10
N LYS A 250 14.95 7.02 9.43
CA LYS A 250 16.08 7.93 9.61
C LYS A 250 15.63 9.10 10.45
N PHE A 251 16.15 9.19 11.67
CA PHE A 251 15.89 10.29 12.58
C PHE A 251 16.97 11.37 12.45
N TYR A 252 16.59 12.64 12.47
CA TYR A 252 17.52 13.78 12.36
C TYR A 252 17.93 14.37 13.70
N ASN A 253 17.09 14.19 14.75
CA ASN A 253 17.37 14.71 16.08
C ASN A 253 16.87 13.73 17.14
N GLU A 254 17.76 12.90 17.65
CA GLU A 254 17.46 11.85 18.63
C GLU A 254 17.51 12.35 20.10
N HIS A 255 17.35 13.66 20.35
CA HIS A 255 17.36 14.22 21.68
C HIS A 255 15.96 14.42 22.29
N ASN A 256 14.91 14.19 21.52
CA ASN A 256 13.53 14.47 21.92
C ASN A 256 12.77 13.25 22.43
N TRP A 257 13.49 12.21 22.84
CA TRP A 257 12.84 11.02 23.41
C TRP A 257 12.03 11.37 24.66
N PRO A 258 10.87 10.71 24.90
CA PRO A 258 10.43 9.49 24.20
C PRO A 258 9.80 9.72 22.81
N TYR A 259 9.34 10.91 22.45
CA TYR A 259 8.64 11.15 21.20
C TYR A 259 9.55 11.90 20.22
N ASN A 260 10.14 11.15 19.27
CA ASN A 260 11.05 11.75 18.28
C ASN A 260 10.32 12.14 16.99
N GLU A 261 10.00 13.43 16.86
CA GLU A 261 9.23 14.01 15.76
C GLU A 261 10.04 14.25 14.48
N PHE A 262 11.38 14.14 14.54
CA PHE A 262 12.27 14.54 13.46
C PHE A 262 12.79 13.32 12.68
N TYR A 263 11.95 12.76 11.83
CA TYR A 263 12.27 11.65 10.94
C TYR A 263 12.10 12.05 9.46
N ASP A 264 12.74 11.27 8.58
CA ASP A 264 12.64 11.46 7.14
C ASP A 264 11.25 11.05 6.64
N GLY A 265 10.63 11.90 5.83
CA GLY A 265 9.34 11.66 5.19
C GLY A 265 9.46 11.77 3.66
N TRP A 266 8.67 10.98 2.94
CA TRP A 266 8.58 11.07 1.49
C TRP A 266 8.16 12.49 1.08
N TRP A 267 9.02 13.16 0.32
CA TRP A 267 8.87 14.59 -0.04
C TRP A 267 8.67 15.53 1.17
N GLY A 268 9.17 15.13 2.34
CA GLY A 268 9.05 15.91 3.58
C GLY A 268 7.69 15.80 4.28
N HIS A 269 6.81 14.90 3.83
CA HIS A 269 5.54 14.65 4.51
C HIS A 269 5.74 13.81 5.77
N ASP A 270 5.43 14.36 6.92
CA ASP A 270 5.53 13.69 8.23
C ASP A 270 4.50 12.55 8.41
N THR A 271 3.42 12.59 7.63
CA THR A 271 2.41 11.51 7.57
C THR A 271 2.84 10.31 6.74
N LEU A 272 3.94 10.44 5.97
CA LEU A 272 4.48 9.41 5.08
C LEU A 272 5.96 9.14 5.39
N PRO A 273 6.29 8.54 6.56
CA PRO A 273 7.65 8.22 6.96
C PRO A 273 8.35 7.38 5.91
N LYS A 274 9.53 7.83 5.44
CA LYS A 274 10.32 7.11 4.45
C LYS A 274 11.00 5.91 5.10
N LEU A 275 10.97 4.76 4.41
CA LEU A 275 11.62 3.54 4.86
C LEU A 275 13.13 3.59 4.54
N ASN A 276 13.97 3.23 5.53
CA ASN A 276 15.42 3.39 5.49
C ASN A 276 16.13 2.09 5.08
N TYR A 277 16.05 1.73 3.81
CA TYR A 277 16.69 0.51 3.29
C TYR A 277 18.21 0.52 3.39
N GLU A 278 18.85 1.68 3.24
CA GLU A 278 20.31 1.81 3.35
C GLU A 278 20.81 1.56 4.77
N GLY A 279 19.99 1.84 5.78
CA GLY A 279 20.36 1.74 7.19
C GLY A 279 19.84 0.49 7.91
N SER A 280 19.05 -0.38 7.24
CA SER A 280 18.40 -1.50 7.91
C SER A 280 18.25 -2.74 7.04
N GLU A 281 19.13 -3.72 7.25
CA GLU A 281 18.98 -5.06 6.63
C GLU A 281 17.69 -5.75 7.10
N LYS A 282 17.33 -5.59 8.38
CA LYS A 282 16.09 -6.15 8.94
C LYS A 282 14.84 -5.61 8.23
N LEU A 283 14.80 -4.32 7.89
CA LEU A 283 13.71 -3.76 7.11
C LEU A 283 13.61 -4.45 5.74
N MET A 284 14.74 -4.62 5.06
CA MET A 284 14.79 -5.29 3.77
C MET A 284 14.27 -6.73 3.87
N GLU A 285 14.69 -7.48 4.89
CA GLU A 285 14.19 -8.84 5.15
C GLU A 285 12.68 -8.86 5.41
N ASP A 286 12.16 -7.93 6.22
CA ASP A 286 10.73 -7.84 6.51
C ASP A 286 9.92 -7.49 5.26
N ILE A 287 10.36 -6.54 4.43
CA ILE A 287 9.67 -6.19 3.18
C ILE A 287 9.70 -7.35 2.18
N MET A 288 10.81 -8.06 2.06
CA MET A 288 10.90 -9.25 1.19
C MET A 288 9.97 -10.37 1.69
N ARG A 289 9.89 -10.58 2.99
CA ARG A 289 8.94 -11.52 3.62
C ARG A 289 7.48 -11.12 3.31
N ILE A 290 7.15 -9.84 3.46
CA ILE A 290 5.81 -9.30 3.16
C ILE A 290 5.50 -9.49 1.68
N GLY A 291 6.42 -9.12 0.79
CA GLY A 291 6.25 -9.28 -0.65
C GLY A 291 5.98 -10.73 -1.05
N ALA A 292 6.74 -11.67 -0.49
CA ALA A 292 6.57 -13.10 -0.74
C ALA A 292 5.25 -13.65 -0.16
N LYS A 293 4.85 -13.20 1.03
CA LYS A 293 3.63 -13.65 1.74
C LYS A 293 2.39 -13.53 0.85
N TRP A 294 2.14 -12.36 0.30
CA TRP A 294 0.89 -12.06 -0.40
C TRP A 294 0.76 -12.73 -1.78
N VAL A 295 1.90 -13.08 -2.40
CA VAL A 295 1.92 -13.81 -3.69
C VAL A 295 2.10 -15.32 -3.53
N SER A 296 2.12 -15.81 -2.29
CA SER A 296 2.27 -17.23 -1.95
C SER A 296 1.00 -17.77 -1.28
N PRO A 297 0.81 -19.11 -1.23
CA PRO A 297 -0.28 -19.68 -0.48
C PRO A 297 -0.29 -19.24 0.99
N PRO A 298 -1.45 -18.95 1.58
CA PRO A 298 -2.80 -19.15 1.01
C PRO A 298 -3.33 -17.94 0.20
N PHE A 299 -2.64 -16.78 0.18
CA PHE A 299 -3.13 -15.55 -0.41
C PHE A 299 -3.18 -15.58 -1.94
N ASN A 300 -2.10 -16.07 -2.59
CA ASN A 300 -2.01 -16.33 -4.04
C ASN A 300 -2.37 -15.14 -4.94
N ALA A 301 -2.12 -13.89 -4.53
CA ALA A 301 -2.17 -12.77 -5.45
C ALA A 301 -1.18 -13.00 -6.62
N ASP A 302 -1.52 -12.53 -7.83
CA ASP A 302 -0.75 -12.83 -9.03
C ASP A 302 0.45 -11.91 -9.26
N GLY A 303 0.56 -10.84 -8.47
CA GLY A 303 1.71 -9.94 -8.55
C GLY A 303 1.51 -8.63 -7.80
N TRP A 304 2.52 -7.77 -7.95
CA TRP A 304 2.59 -6.45 -7.36
C TRP A 304 2.71 -5.35 -8.42
N ARG A 305 2.00 -4.27 -8.22
CA ARG A 305 2.36 -2.96 -8.76
C ARG A 305 3.16 -2.24 -7.69
N LEU A 306 4.34 -1.76 -8.00
CA LEU A 306 5.18 -1.03 -7.04
C LEU A 306 4.92 0.46 -7.14
N ASP A 307 4.46 1.05 -6.05
CA ASP A 307 4.27 2.49 -5.94
C ASP A 307 5.62 3.19 -5.84
N VAL A 308 5.76 4.34 -6.51
CA VAL A 308 6.95 5.21 -6.53
C VAL A 308 8.29 4.43 -6.59
N ALA A 309 8.34 3.38 -7.40
CA ALA A 309 9.49 2.47 -7.49
C ALA A 309 10.80 3.16 -7.91
N ALA A 310 10.74 4.37 -8.47
CA ALA A 310 11.93 5.16 -8.82
C ALA A 310 12.59 5.84 -7.61
N ASP A 311 11.87 5.91 -6.48
CA ASP A 311 12.34 6.56 -5.25
C ASP A 311 12.80 5.54 -4.18
N LEU A 312 12.72 4.23 -4.53
CA LEU A 312 13.18 3.10 -3.70
C LEU A 312 14.71 2.98 -3.71
#